data_ea83d922f5770eae750c55f683765099
#
_entry.id   ea83d922f5770eae750c55f683765099
#
_cell.length_a   1.000
_cell.length_b   1.000
_cell.length_c   1.000
_cell.angle_alpha   90.00
_cell.angle_beta   90.00
_cell.angle_gamma   90.00
#
_symmetry.space_group_name_H-M   'P 1'
#
loop_
_entity.id
_entity.type
_entity.pdbx_description
1 polymer ?
#
loop_
_entity_poly.entity_id
_entity_poly.type
_entity_poly.pdbx_seq_one_letter_code
_entity_poly.pdbx_strand_id
1 'polypeptide(L)'
;LPLLAGERKASELLNIGYFAQHQMDALDGQASPMLQLARIADKQISEATLRSFLGSFGFSGERMDTPCESFSGGERARLALALIVWQRPNVLILDEPTNHLDLDMRHALSMALQDFEGAVVLVSHERQLIASVCDELLLVHGGKCTEFEGDLQDYAKWLREARQQQINAQTAVAQNNSS
;
A
#
# COMPACT_ATOMS: atom_id res chain seq x y z
N LEU A 1 -14.40 1.16 8.20
CA LEU A 1 -14.73 0.55 9.50
C LEU A 1 -15.34 1.62 10.41
N PRO A 2 -16.41 1.31 11.15
CA PRO A 2 -16.95 2.22 12.15
C PRO A 2 -15.95 2.39 13.31
N LEU A 3 -15.92 3.59 13.90
CA LEU A 3 -15.15 3.81 15.13
C LEU A 3 -15.76 2.98 16.26
N LEU A 4 -14.93 2.26 17.01
CA LEU A 4 -15.34 1.55 18.22
C LEU A 4 -15.48 2.51 19.41
N ALA A 5 -14.65 3.56 19.44
CA ALA A 5 -14.67 4.64 20.42
C ALA A 5 -13.88 5.85 19.86
N GLY A 6 -14.04 7.01 20.50
CA GLY A 6 -13.33 8.22 20.16
C GLY A 6 -14.03 9.07 19.09
N GLU A 7 -13.33 10.08 18.59
CA GLU A 7 -13.81 11.03 17.59
C GLU A 7 -12.82 11.08 16.41
N ARG A 8 -13.34 11.15 15.20
CA ARG A 8 -12.54 11.39 14.00
C ARG A 8 -12.73 12.83 13.56
N LYS A 9 -11.64 13.59 13.56
CA LYS A 9 -11.58 14.93 12.95
C LYS A 9 -10.78 14.86 11.66
N ALA A 10 -11.34 15.36 10.58
CA ALA A 10 -10.70 15.38 9.27
C ALA A 10 -10.92 16.76 8.63
N SER A 11 -9.91 17.26 7.91
CA SER A 11 -10.04 18.45 7.05
C SER A 11 -10.95 18.13 5.87
N GLU A 12 -11.69 19.14 5.38
CA GLU A 12 -12.45 19.05 4.13
C GLU A 12 -11.54 18.85 2.90
N LEU A 13 -10.27 19.24 3.00
CA LEU A 13 -9.27 19.07 1.95
C LEU A 13 -8.61 17.71 1.98
N LEU A 14 -8.95 16.84 2.93
CA LEU A 14 -8.36 15.52 3.05
C LEU A 14 -8.81 14.62 1.88
N ASN A 15 -7.85 14.23 1.04
CA ASN A 15 -8.03 13.28 -0.06
C ASN A 15 -7.14 12.07 0.20
N ILE A 16 -7.75 10.94 0.53
CA ILE A 16 -7.04 9.70 0.88
C ILE A 16 -7.06 8.76 -0.32
N GLY A 17 -5.86 8.41 -0.82
CA GLY A 17 -5.65 7.25 -1.67
C GLY A 17 -5.42 6.01 -0.81
N TYR A 18 -6.17 4.95 -1.06
CA TYR A 18 -6.00 3.69 -0.35
C TYR A 18 -5.69 2.57 -1.34
N PHE A 19 -4.58 1.88 -1.11
CA PHE A 19 -4.19 0.71 -1.89
C PHE A 19 -4.06 -0.50 -0.97
N ALA A 20 -4.84 -1.53 -1.27
CA ALA A 20 -4.75 -2.85 -0.66
C ALA A 20 -5.08 -3.92 -1.69
N GLN A 21 -4.82 -5.17 -1.37
CA GLN A 21 -5.03 -6.29 -2.29
C GLN A 21 -6.44 -6.30 -2.92
N HIS A 22 -7.48 -5.98 -2.16
CA HIS A 22 -8.86 -5.95 -2.67
C HIS A 22 -9.13 -4.83 -3.70
N GLN A 23 -8.25 -3.82 -3.81
CA GLN A 23 -8.37 -2.80 -4.86
C GLN A 23 -8.12 -3.37 -6.26
N MET A 24 -7.32 -4.44 -6.36
CA MET A 24 -7.12 -5.14 -7.62
C MET A 24 -8.38 -5.91 -8.05
N ASP A 25 -9.16 -6.39 -7.09
CA ASP A 25 -10.43 -7.09 -7.34
C ASP A 25 -11.55 -6.13 -7.73
N ALA A 26 -11.43 -4.85 -7.35
CA ALA A 26 -12.36 -3.78 -7.70
C ALA A 26 -12.18 -3.23 -9.14
N LEU A 27 -11.10 -3.60 -9.83
CA LEU A 27 -10.89 -3.23 -11.23
C LEU A 27 -11.97 -3.85 -12.14
N ASP A 28 -12.48 -3.05 -13.06
CA ASP A 28 -13.39 -3.55 -14.10
C ASP A 28 -12.61 -4.41 -15.11
N GLY A 29 -12.73 -5.74 -14.99
CA GLY A 29 -12.03 -6.68 -15.85
C GLY A 29 -12.36 -6.52 -17.35
N GLN A 30 -13.56 -6.05 -17.67
CA GLN A 30 -14.00 -5.83 -19.06
C GLN A 30 -13.52 -4.50 -19.65
N ALA A 31 -13.05 -3.59 -18.80
CA ALA A 31 -12.52 -2.30 -19.24
C ALA A 31 -10.99 -2.33 -19.37
N SER A 32 -10.47 -1.59 -20.35
CA SER A 32 -9.04 -1.36 -20.51
C SER A 32 -8.51 -0.31 -19.53
N PRO A 33 -7.18 -0.23 -19.28
CA PRO A 33 -6.56 0.84 -18.51
C PRO A 33 -6.99 2.24 -18.97
N MET A 34 -6.97 2.48 -20.28
CA MET A 34 -7.42 3.75 -20.87
C MET A 34 -8.86 4.09 -20.51
N LEU A 35 -9.76 3.11 -20.64
CA LEU A 35 -11.17 3.33 -20.33
C LEU A 35 -11.39 3.60 -18.85
N GLN A 36 -10.72 2.85 -17.95
CA GLN A 36 -10.84 3.05 -16.50
C GLN A 36 -10.28 4.41 -16.08
N LEU A 37 -9.13 4.82 -16.62
CA LEU A 37 -8.54 6.13 -16.34
C LEU A 37 -9.42 7.26 -16.87
N ALA A 38 -9.95 7.13 -18.09
CA ALA A 38 -10.82 8.14 -18.70
C ALA A 38 -12.13 8.35 -17.92
N ARG A 39 -12.65 7.33 -17.21
CA ARG A 39 -13.85 7.44 -16.38
C ARG A 39 -13.67 8.36 -15.16
N ILE A 40 -12.43 8.49 -14.66
CA ILE A 40 -12.09 9.30 -13.48
C ILE A 40 -11.34 10.58 -13.84
N ALA A 41 -10.90 10.72 -15.07
CA ALA A 41 -10.23 11.92 -15.56
C ALA A 41 -11.23 13.01 -15.94
N ASP A 42 -10.78 14.27 -15.82
CA ASP A 42 -11.56 15.40 -16.35
C ASP A 42 -11.70 15.26 -17.88
N LYS A 43 -12.89 15.55 -18.40
CA LYS A 43 -13.23 15.47 -19.82
C LYS A 43 -12.37 16.38 -20.72
N GLN A 44 -11.70 17.36 -20.14
CA GLN A 44 -10.80 18.27 -20.86
C GLN A 44 -9.38 17.69 -21.05
N ILE A 45 -9.05 16.61 -20.35
CA ILE A 45 -7.73 15.97 -20.45
C ILE A 45 -7.61 15.25 -21.78
N SER A 46 -6.51 15.49 -22.49
CA SER A 46 -6.27 14.85 -23.79
C SER A 46 -5.95 13.36 -23.63
N GLU A 47 -6.31 12.56 -24.63
CA GLU A 47 -5.94 11.14 -24.69
C GLU A 47 -4.42 10.93 -24.61
N ALA A 48 -3.64 11.82 -25.25
CA ALA A 48 -2.18 11.76 -25.19
C ALA A 48 -1.64 11.89 -23.77
N THR A 49 -2.25 12.75 -22.93
CA THR A 49 -1.89 12.90 -21.52
C THR A 49 -2.19 11.63 -20.72
N LEU A 50 -3.37 11.02 -20.94
CA LEU A 50 -3.74 9.76 -20.29
C LEU A 50 -2.80 8.62 -20.68
N ARG A 51 -2.45 8.50 -21.97
CA ARG A 51 -1.48 7.51 -22.47
C ARG A 51 -0.09 7.73 -21.87
N SER A 52 0.38 8.96 -21.83
CA SER A 52 1.68 9.30 -21.22
C SER A 52 1.72 8.92 -19.76
N PHE A 53 0.65 9.23 -19.02
CA PHE A 53 0.54 8.86 -17.61
C PHE A 53 0.56 7.34 -17.40
N LEU A 54 -0.26 6.57 -18.14
CA LEU A 54 -0.23 5.11 -18.07
C LEU A 54 1.14 4.54 -18.48
N GLY A 55 1.83 5.20 -19.39
CA GLY A 55 3.20 4.86 -19.79
C GLY A 55 4.19 4.91 -18.63
N SER A 56 4.06 5.90 -17.74
CA SER A 56 4.91 6.00 -16.54
C SER A 56 4.68 4.85 -15.54
N PHE A 57 3.53 4.17 -15.62
CA PHE A 57 3.22 2.95 -14.87
C PHE A 57 3.53 1.67 -15.65
N GLY A 58 4.28 1.76 -16.76
CA GLY A 58 4.74 0.61 -17.53
C GLY A 58 3.68 -0.02 -18.44
N PHE A 59 2.60 0.72 -18.76
CA PHE A 59 1.67 0.32 -19.81
C PHE A 59 2.10 0.91 -21.14
N SER A 60 2.09 0.12 -22.20
CA SER A 60 2.47 0.57 -23.54
C SER A 60 1.68 -0.13 -24.65
N GLY A 61 1.57 0.53 -25.80
CA GLY A 61 0.95 -0.03 -27.00
C GLY A 61 -0.46 -0.56 -26.75
N GLU A 62 -0.74 -1.75 -27.29
CA GLU A 62 -2.04 -2.40 -27.21
C GLU A 62 -2.48 -2.72 -25.77
N ARG A 63 -1.51 -2.83 -24.83
CA ARG A 63 -1.82 -3.16 -23.44
C ARG A 63 -2.64 -2.08 -22.73
N MET A 64 -2.55 -0.83 -23.19
CA MET A 64 -3.39 0.27 -22.70
C MET A 64 -4.87 0.12 -23.07
N ASP A 65 -5.15 -0.54 -24.19
CA ASP A 65 -6.49 -0.69 -24.76
C ASP A 65 -7.06 -2.12 -24.57
N THR A 66 -6.26 -3.04 -24.01
CA THR A 66 -6.67 -4.43 -23.75
C THR A 66 -7.49 -4.53 -22.45
N PRO A 67 -8.61 -5.27 -22.40
CA PRO A 67 -9.36 -5.53 -21.18
C PRO A 67 -8.53 -6.15 -20.07
N CYS A 68 -8.75 -5.69 -18.84
CA CYS A 68 -7.91 -6.06 -17.68
C CYS A 68 -8.14 -7.49 -17.17
N GLU A 69 -9.15 -8.22 -17.67
CA GLU A 69 -9.38 -9.63 -17.31
C GLU A 69 -8.19 -10.53 -17.65
N SER A 70 -7.45 -10.18 -18.72
CA SER A 70 -6.24 -10.89 -19.16
C SER A 70 -4.95 -10.48 -18.43
N PHE A 71 -5.04 -9.56 -17.45
CA PHE A 71 -3.88 -9.01 -16.77
C PHE A 71 -3.36 -9.95 -15.67
N SER A 72 -2.04 -10.03 -15.55
CA SER A 72 -1.37 -10.62 -14.41
C SER A 72 -1.67 -9.86 -13.12
N GLY A 73 -1.40 -10.47 -11.95
CA GLY A 73 -1.53 -9.79 -10.66
C GLY A 73 -0.71 -8.51 -10.57
N GLY A 74 0.51 -8.51 -11.11
CA GLY A 74 1.38 -7.34 -11.16
C GLY A 74 0.84 -6.22 -12.05
N GLU A 75 0.27 -6.54 -13.22
CA GLU A 75 -0.36 -5.55 -14.09
C GLU A 75 -1.61 -4.93 -13.44
N ARG A 76 -2.42 -5.74 -12.75
CA ARG A 76 -3.58 -5.25 -11.98
C ARG A 76 -3.16 -4.32 -10.84
N ALA A 77 -2.11 -4.70 -10.09
CA ALA A 77 -1.59 -3.87 -9.01
C ALA A 77 -1.08 -2.51 -9.54
N ARG A 78 -0.34 -2.50 -10.65
CA ARG A 78 0.12 -1.27 -11.31
C ARG A 78 -1.02 -0.37 -11.74
N LEU A 79 -2.06 -0.96 -12.35
CA LEU A 79 -3.23 -0.19 -12.79
C LEU A 79 -3.99 0.40 -11.58
N ALA A 80 -4.25 -0.39 -10.55
CA ALA A 80 -4.91 0.09 -9.34
C ALA A 80 -4.15 1.26 -8.72
N LEU A 81 -2.81 1.15 -8.62
CA LEU A 81 -1.97 2.22 -8.12
C LEU A 81 -2.02 3.46 -9.02
N ALA A 82 -1.96 3.30 -10.35
CA ALA A 82 -2.07 4.40 -11.29
C ALA A 82 -3.40 5.16 -11.13
N LEU A 83 -4.52 4.45 -10.99
CA LEU A 83 -5.83 5.06 -10.81
C LEU A 83 -5.93 5.84 -9.47
N ILE A 84 -5.28 5.37 -8.41
CA ILE A 84 -5.21 6.05 -7.12
C ILE A 84 -4.37 7.33 -7.24
N VAL A 85 -3.17 7.22 -7.80
CA VAL A 85 -2.24 8.36 -7.95
C VAL A 85 -2.82 9.43 -8.87
N TRP A 86 -3.57 9.05 -9.93
CA TRP A 86 -4.25 10.02 -10.80
C TRP A 86 -5.18 10.96 -10.04
N GLN A 87 -5.82 10.50 -8.98
CA GLN A 87 -6.74 11.29 -8.16
C GLN A 87 -6.03 12.30 -7.24
N ARG A 88 -4.70 12.36 -7.29
CA ARG A 88 -3.85 13.28 -6.50
C ARG A 88 -4.20 13.29 -5.02
N PRO A 89 -4.12 12.14 -4.33
CA PRO A 89 -4.33 12.09 -2.90
C PRO A 89 -3.28 12.95 -2.17
N ASN A 90 -3.62 13.50 -1.00
CA ASN A 90 -2.66 14.14 -0.10
C ASN A 90 -2.28 13.25 1.08
N VAL A 91 -2.99 12.13 1.25
CA VAL A 91 -2.60 11.02 2.13
C VAL A 91 -2.71 9.73 1.35
N LEU A 92 -1.66 8.94 1.33
CA LEU A 92 -1.61 7.64 0.66
C LEU A 92 -1.44 6.54 1.70
N ILE A 93 -2.41 5.63 1.77
CA ILE A 93 -2.35 4.46 2.64
C ILE A 93 -2.11 3.23 1.78
N LEU A 94 -1.01 2.53 2.04
CA LEU A 94 -0.57 1.35 1.29
C LEU A 94 -0.52 0.14 2.22
N ASP A 95 -1.27 -0.89 1.88
CA ASP A 95 -1.30 -2.15 2.63
C ASP A 95 -0.71 -3.26 1.76
N GLU A 96 0.51 -3.70 2.11
CA GLU A 96 1.31 -4.70 1.39
C GLU A 96 1.40 -4.44 -0.14
N PRO A 97 1.83 -3.23 -0.57
CA PRO A 97 1.73 -2.81 -1.97
C PRO A 97 2.66 -3.58 -2.92
N THR A 98 3.64 -4.31 -2.38
CA THR A 98 4.66 -5.02 -3.17
C THR A 98 4.38 -6.49 -3.41
N ASN A 99 3.34 -7.06 -2.81
CA ASN A 99 3.08 -8.50 -2.81
C ASN A 99 2.95 -9.16 -4.21
N HIS A 100 2.58 -8.39 -5.23
CA HIS A 100 2.39 -8.90 -6.60
C HIS A 100 3.27 -8.20 -7.63
N LEU A 101 4.23 -7.37 -7.16
CA LEU A 101 5.12 -6.62 -8.03
C LEU A 101 6.42 -7.38 -8.25
N ASP A 102 6.94 -7.33 -9.47
CA ASP A 102 8.32 -7.72 -9.79
C ASP A 102 9.34 -6.71 -9.26
N LEU A 103 10.62 -7.01 -9.36
CA LEU A 103 11.69 -6.18 -8.82
C LEU A 103 11.72 -4.77 -9.43
N ASP A 104 11.50 -4.66 -10.72
CA ASP A 104 11.53 -3.38 -11.43
C ASP A 104 10.38 -2.48 -10.96
N MET A 105 9.21 -3.09 -10.75
CA MET A 105 8.04 -2.39 -10.24
C MET A 105 8.15 -1.99 -8.77
N ARG A 106 8.77 -2.82 -7.93
CA ARG A 106 9.07 -2.44 -6.54
C ARG A 106 10.00 -1.24 -6.48
N HIS A 107 11.01 -1.22 -7.35
CA HIS A 107 11.92 -0.08 -7.45
C HIS A 107 11.19 1.18 -7.94
N ALA A 108 10.37 1.08 -8.99
CA ALA A 108 9.58 2.19 -9.50
C ALA A 108 8.58 2.73 -8.45
N LEU A 109 7.93 1.84 -7.67
CA LEU A 109 7.07 2.23 -6.56
C LEU A 109 7.85 2.97 -5.48
N SER A 110 9.02 2.46 -5.09
CA SER A 110 9.88 3.10 -4.09
C SER A 110 10.27 4.52 -4.51
N MET A 111 10.67 4.71 -5.77
CA MET A 111 11.00 6.03 -6.32
C MET A 111 9.79 6.97 -6.33
N ALA A 112 8.64 6.48 -6.77
CA ALA A 112 7.41 7.27 -6.82
C ALA A 112 6.94 7.70 -5.40
N LEU A 113 7.15 6.86 -4.39
CA LEU A 113 6.81 7.18 -3.01
C LEU A 113 7.78 8.18 -2.38
N GLN A 114 9.06 8.16 -2.75
CA GLN A 114 10.03 9.16 -2.31
C GLN A 114 9.73 10.56 -2.87
N ASP A 115 9.19 10.62 -4.09
CA ASP A 115 8.81 11.88 -4.75
C ASP A 115 7.37 12.34 -4.38
N PHE A 116 6.65 11.57 -3.57
CA PHE A 116 5.28 11.90 -3.21
C PHE A 116 5.24 13.04 -2.18
N GLU A 117 4.61 14.18 -2.54
CA GLU A 117 4.52 15.38 -1.69
C GLU A 117 3.44 15.32 -0.60
N GLY A 118 2.87 14.14 -0.32
CA GLY A 118 1.85 13.94 0.70
C GLY A 118 2.33 13.07 1.86
N ALA A 119 1.44 12.78 2.79
CA ALA A 119 1.71 11.82 3.86
C ALA A 119 1.53 10.38 3.35
N VAL A 120 2.48 9.50 3.66
CA VAL A 120 2.41 8.07 3.34
C VAL A 120 2.28 7.25 4.62
N VAL A 121 1.28 6.39 4.67
CA VAL A 121 1.14 5.34 5.69
C VAL A 121 1.36 4.00 5.01
N LEU A 122 2.44 3.33 5.35
CA LEU A 122 2.86 2.08 4.72
C LEU A 122 2.79 0.92 5.71
N VAL A 123 2.03 -0.11 5.36
CA VAL A 123 2.07 -1.43 6.01
C VAL A 123 2.79 -2.37 5.06
N SER A 124 3.94 -2.90 5.46
CA SER A 124 4.74 -3.79 4.62
C SER A 124 5.66 -4.69 5.44
N HIS A 125 5.97 -5.85 4.89
CA HIS A 125 7.03 -6.75 5.37
C HIS A 125 8.37 -6.50 4.66
N GLU A 126 8.40 -5.65 3.64
CA GLU A 126 9.58 -5.35 2.87
C GLU A 126 10.43 -4.26 3.51
N ARG A 127 11.48 -4.67 4.20
CA ARG A 127 12.35 -3.78 4.98
C ARG A 127 13.01 -2.69 4.13
N GLN A 128 13.38 -3.00 2.89
CA GLN A 128 14.03 -2.03 2.00
C GLN A 128 13.07 -0.91 1.62
N LEU A 129 11.80 -1.24 1.31
CA LEU A 129 10.79 -0.24 1.01
C LEU A 129 10.54 0.66 2.22
N ILE A 130 10.31 0.07 3.41
CA ILE A 130 10.10 0.84 4.64
C ILE A 130 11.30 1.78 4.90
N ALA A 131 12.54 1.27 4.83
CA ALA A 131 13.73 2.06 5.08
C ALA A 131 13.97 3.19 4.06
N SER A 132 13.44 3.05 2.84
CA SER A 132 13.64 4.05 1.77
C SER A 132 12.55 5.12 1.73
N VAL A 133 11.39 4.88 2.36
CA VAL A 133 10.19 5.72 2.20
C VAL A 133 9.72 6.30 3.54
N CYS A 134 9.93 5.59 4.67
CA CYS A 134 9.36 5.96 5.96
C CYS A 134 10.41 6.57 6.87
N ASP A 135 10.07 7.71 7.48
CA ASP A 135 10.89 8.40 8.48
C ASP A 135 10.53 7.97 9.90
N GLU A 136 9.31 7.50 10.11
CA GLU A 136 8.77 7.11 11.41
C GLU A 136 8.24 5.68 11.38
N LEU A 137 8.41 4.95 12.47
CA LEU A 137 7.91 3.59 12.64
C LEU A 137 6.82 3.56 13.71
N LEU A 138 5.69 2.95 13.42
CA LEU A 138 4.61 2.71 14.36
C LEU A 138 4.49 1.21 14.66
N LEU A 139 4.52 0.87 15.95
CA LEU A 139 4.34 -0.49 16.42
C LEU A 139 2.90 -0.72 16.86
N VAL A 140 2.22 -1.65 16.19
CA VAL A 140 0.88 -2.13 16.58
C VAL A 140 1.04 -3.46 17.30
N HIS A 141 0.92 -3.43 18.62
CA HIS A 141 1.09 -4.62 19.46
C HIS A 141 0.23 -4.56 20.71
N GLY A 142 -0.31 -5.71 21.14
CA GLY A 142 -1.11 -5.80 22.38
C GLY A 142 -2.33 -4.88 22.41
N GLY A 143 -2.96 -4.61 21.26
CA GLY A 143 -4.12 -3.72 21.12
C GLY A 143 -3.78 -2.22 21.23
N LYS A 144 -2.51 -1.87 21.15
CA LYS A 144 -2.02 -0.49 21.17
C LYS A 144 -1.23 -0.17 19.91
N CYS A 145 -1.24 1.11 19.52
CA CYS A 145 -0.39 1.67 18.49
C CYS A 145 0.52 2.70 19.17
N THR A 146 1.83 2.51 19.08
CA THR A 146 2.83 3.39 19.69
C THR A 146 3.94 3.69 18.70
N GLU A 147 4.53 4.85 18.79
CA GLU A 147 5.76 5.15 18.08
C GLU A 147 6.86 4.18 18.50
N PHE A 148 7.62 3.68 17.54
CA PHE A 148 8.74 2.78 17.78
C PHE A 148 10.04 3.57 17.72
N GLU A 149 10.67 3.78 18.86
CA GLU A 149 11.98 4.45 18.97
C GLU A 149 13.08 3.47 18.56
N GLY A 150 13.65 3.68 17.38
CA GLY A 150 14.70 2.84 16.81
C GLY A 150 14.53 2.57 15.33
N ASP A 151 15.47 1.81 14.76
CA ASP A 151 15.45 1.40 13.37
C ASP A 151 14.87 -0.01 13.16
N LEU A 152 14.88 -0.49 11.92
CA LEU A 152 14.40 -1.83 11.57
C LEU A 152 15.28 -2.96 12.16
N GLN A 153 16.52 -2.68 12.60
CA GLN A 153 17.35 -3.65 13.28
C GLN A 153 16.92 -3.78 14.75
N ASP A 154 16.62 -2.66 15.38
CA ASP A 154 16.06 -2.62 16.74
C ASP A 154 14.69 -3.31 16.78
N TYR A 155 13.85 -3.09 15.78
CA TYR A 155 12.59 -3.82 15.63
C TYR A 155 12.81 -5.34 15.50
N ALA A 156 13.81 -5.77 14.73
CA ALA A 156 14.11 -7.20 14.60
C ALA A 156 14.59 -7.83 15.93
N LYS A 157 15.28 -7.07 16.76
CA LYS A 157 15.68 -7.49 18.10
C LYS A 157 14.47 -7.57 19.03
N TRP A 158 13.67 -6.52 19.08
CA TRP A 158 12.43 -6.47 19.84
C TRP A 158 11.50 -7.65 19.50
N LEU A 159 11.32 -7.96 18.22
CA LEU A 159 10.46 -9.04 17.76
C LEU A 159 10.94 -10.42 18.25
N ARG A 160 12.26 -10.64 18.31
CA ARG A 160 12.84 -11.89 18.87
C ARG A 160 12.56 -12.02 20.36
N GLU A 161 12.74 -10.93 21.10
CA GLU A 161 12.49 -10.87 22.53
C GLU A 161 11.01 -11.08 22.86
N ALA A 162 10.11 -10.44 22.14
CA ALA A 162 8.66 -10.58 22.30
C ALA A 162 8.19 -12.03 22.02
N ARG A 163 8.72 -12.67 20.97
CA ARG A 163 8.43 -14.08 20.68
C ARG A 163 8.91 -15.01 21.78
N GLN A 164 10.11 -14.78 22.31
CA GLN A 164 10.65 -15.60 23.40
C GLN A 164 9.81 -15.48 24.67
N GLN A 165 9.34 -14.28 24.99
CA GLN A 165 8.44 -14.04 26.12
C GLN A 165 7.10 -14.79 25.96
N GLN A 166 6.51 -14.79 24.75
CA GLN A 166 5.29 -15.54 24.47
C GLN A 166 5.47 -17.04 24.64
N ILE A 167 6.58 -17.60 24.14
CA ILE A 167 6.90 -19.04 24.32
C ILE A 167 7.04 -19.38 25.80
N ASN A 168 7.77 -18.57 26.56
CA ASN A 168 7.98 -18.80 27.98
C ASN A 168 6.65 -18.73 28.77
N ALA A 169 5.78 -17.77 28.43
CA ALA A 169 4.46 -17.64 29.04
C ALA A 169 3.56 -18.85 28.76
N GLN A 170 3.55 -19.34 27.51
CA GLN A 170 2.77 -20.54 27.14
C GLN A 170 3.28 -21.80 27.83
N THR A 171 4.60 -21.95 27.99
CA THR A 171 5.22 -23.09 28.68
C THR A 171 4.88 -23.08 30.20
N ALA A 172 4.89 -21.91 30.80
CA ALA A 172 4.53 -21.76 32.22
C ALA A 172 3.06 -22.12 32.48
N VAL A 173 2.15 -21.72 31.58
CA VAL A 173 0.71 -22.07 31.68
C VAL A 173 0.49 -23.57 31.49
N ALA A 174 1.20 -24.20 30.56
CA ALA A 174 1.11 -25.64 30.30
C ALA A 174 1.59 -26.47 31.53
N GLN A 175 2.66 -26.03 32.20
CA GLN A 175 3.18 -26.69 33.39
C GLN A 175 2.23 -26.59 34.60
N ASN A 176 1.56 -25.43 34.76
CA ASN A 176 0.59 -25.23 35.85
C ASN A 176 -0.72 -26.02 35.67
N ASN A 177 -1.10 -26.36 34.42
CA ASN A 177 -2.30 -27.16 34.13
C ASN A 177 -2.04 -28.68 34.20
N SER A 178 -0.80 -29.12 34.42
CA SER A 178 -0.39 -30.53 34.51
C SER A 178 -0.10 -30.98 35.92
N SER A 179 -0.28 -30.11 36.91
CA SER A 179 -0.15 -30.37 38.36
C SER A 179 -1.50 -30.35 39.04
#